data_0438ac02c25b52c6cbf3696cac800690
#
_entry.id   0438ac02c25b52c6cbf3696cac800690
#
_cell.length_a   1.000
_cell.length_b   1.000
_cell.length_c   1.000
_cell.angle_alpha   90.00
_cell.angle_beta   90.00
_cell.angle_gamma   90.00
#
_symmetry.space_group_name_H-M   'P 1'
#
loop_
_entity.id
_entity.type
_entity.pdbx_description
1 polymer ?
#
loop_
_entity_poly.entity_id
_entity_poly.type
_entity_poly.pdbx_seq_one_letter_code
_entity_poly.pdbx_strand_id
1 'polypeptide(L)'
;MVLNGERRSMSQTARFQETLRRLAMIDEGFIRDEAGLALGSAATSALDPKTARLLQVGASVTVGSSPVCLQWSVAQAMAAGATEDEIADVLLAIAPVAGLGRIAAAAPDVAIALGYDVAAALEDLDPIVSRESVEDRR
;
A
#
# COMPACT_ATOMS: atom_id res chain seq x y z
N MET A 1 -29.10 8.24 -37.58
CA MET A 1 -28.59 9.31 -36.69
C MET A 1 -28.13 8.80 -35.31
N VAL A 2 -28.64 7.66 -34.87
CA VAL A 2 -28.27 7.02 -33.59
C VAL A 2 -26.86 6.35 -33.63
N LEU A 3 -26.45 5.81 -34.76
CA LEU A 3 -25.16 5.09 -34.92
C LEU A 3 -23.88 5.95 -34.76
N ASN A 4 -23.97 7.27 -34.92
CA ASN A 4 -22.81 8.17 -34.78
C ASN A 4 -22.51 8.54 -33.31
N GLY A 5 -23.51 8.56 -32.46
CA GLY A 5 -23.37 8.82 -31.02
C GLY A 5 -22.70 7.64 -30.30
N GLU A 6 -23.13 6.43 -30.60
CA GLU A 6 -22.58 5.20 -29.98
C GLU A 6 -21.13 4.94 -30.39
N ARG A 7 -20.77 5.18 -31.66
CA ARG A 7 -19.37 5.06 -32.11
C ARG A 7 -18.45 6.09 -31.45
N ARG A 8 -18.95 7.32 -31.21
CA ARG A 8 -18.18 8.34 -30.48
C ARG A 8 -18.00 7.97 -29.01
N SER A 9 -19.04 7.44 -28.37
CA SER A 9 -18.98 7.00 -26.97
C SER A 9 -18.01 5.83 -26.80
N MET A 10 -18.08 4.81 -27.65
CA MET A 10 -17.16 3.68 -27.64
C MET A 10 -15.70 4.10 -27.91
N SER A 11 -15.50 5.07 -28.81
CA SER A 11 -14.17 5.63 -29.11
C SER A 11 -13.58 6.40 -27.91
N GLN A 12 -14.42 7.14 -27.16
CA GLN A 12 -13.97 7.86 -25.96
C GLN A 12 -13.64 6.91 -24.82
N THR A 13 -14.46 5.89 -24.60
CA THR A 13 -14.22 4.86 -23.56
C THR A 13 -12.95 4.07 -23.87
N ALA A 14 -12.74 3.68 -25.15
CA ALA A 14 -11.54 2.98 -25.58
C ALA A 14 -10.28 3.84 -25.40
N ARG A 15 -10.35 5.14 -25.72
CA ARG A 15 -9.24 6.09 -25.48
C ARG A 15 -8.93 6.28 -24.01
N PHE A 16 -9.96 6.35 -23.18
CA PHE A 16 -9.79 6.47 -21.74
C PHE A 16 -9.13 5.23 -21.15
N GLN A 17 -9.59 4.04 -21.54
CA GLN A 17 -8.98 2.77 -21.15
C GLN A 17 -7.52 2.65 -21.60
N GLU A 18 -7.23 3.06 -22.85
CA GLU A 18 -5.85 3.07 -23.34
C GLU A 18 -4.97 4.08 -22.60
N THR A 19 -5.52 5.25 -22.25
CA THR A 19 -4.80 6.24 -21.45
C THR A 19 -4.52 5.72 -20.04
N LEU A 20 -5.48 5.08 -19.38
CA LEU A 20 -5.29 4.44 -18.08
C LEU A 20 -4.24 3.32 -18.16
N ARG A 21 -4.30 2.52 -19.24
CA ARG A 21 -3.32 1.45 -19.46
C ARG A 21 -1.92 2.00 -19.64
N ARG A 22 -1.75 3.09 -20.41
CA ARG A 22 -0.46 3.76 -20.58
C ARG A 22 0.04 4.39 -19.29
N LEU A 23 -0.83 5.02 -18.51
CA LEU A 23 -0.47 5.56 -17.20
C LEU A 23 -0.04 4.44 -16.25
N ALA A 24 -0.75 3.30 -16.22
CA ALA A 24 -0.37 2.15 -15.44
C ALA A 24 0.99 1.55 -15.89
N MET A 25 1.23 1.51 -17.23
CA MET A 25 2.51 1.05 -17.78
C MET A 25 3.65 2.04 -17.52
N ILE A 26 3.37 3.35 -17.56
CA ILE A 26 4.35 4.39 -17.20
C ILE A 26 4.67 4.28 -15.71
N ASP A 27 3.66 4.05 -14.87
CA ASP A 27 3.83 3.86 -13.43
C ASP A 27 4.69 2.62 -13.13
N GLU A 28 4.42 1.48 -13.77
CA GLU A 28 5.26 0.29 -13.68
C GLU A 28 6.67 0.49 -14.27
N GLY A 29 6.78 1.18 -15.40
CA GLY A 29 8.05 1.52 -16.03
C GLY A 29 8.84 2.51 -15.16
N PHE A 30 8.20 3.56 -14.68
CA PHE A 30 8.79 4.57 -13.81
C PHE A 30 9.23 3.95 -12.48
N ILE A 31 8.40 3.11 -11.85
CA ILE A 31 8.74 2.39 -10.62
C ILE A 31 9.90 1.41 -10.87
N ARG A 32 9.93 0.73 -12.03
CA ARG A 32 11.01 -0.19 -12.38
C ARG A 32 12.31 0.56 -12.65
N ASP A 33 12.25 1.70 -13.32
CA ASP A 33 13.40 2.55 -13.62
C ASP A 33 13.90 3.28 -12.37
N GLU A 34 13.01 3.78 -11.54
CA GLU A 34 13.35 4.36 -10.22
C GLU A 34 13.92 3.29 -9.28
N ALA A 35 13.34 2.10 -9.25
CA ALA A 35 13.89 0.97 -8.50
C ALA A 35 15.24 0.52 -9.07
N GLY A 36 15.40 0.56 -10.40
CA GLY A 36 16.67 0.31 -11.09
C GLY A 36 17.73 1.35 -10.77
N LEU A 37 17.37 2.63 -10.75
CA LEU A 37 18.24 3.73 -10.34
C LEU A 37 18.58 3.66 -8.85
N ALA A 38 17.63 3.37 -7.99
CA ALA A 38 17.85 3.16 -6.56
C ALA A 38 18.74 1.94 -6.29
N LEU A 39 18.55 0.85 -7.06
CA LEU A 39 19.38 -0.36 -6.95
C LEU A 39 20.76 -0.17 -7.62
N GLY A 40 20.87 0.63 -8.67
CA GLY A 40 22.14 1.03 -9.27
C GLY A 40 22.98 1.88 -8.33
N SER A 41 22.36 2.65 -7.47
CA SER A 41 22.98 3.40 -6.38
C SER A 41 23.28 2.50 -5.15
N ALA A 42 22.68 1.34 -5.03
CA ALA A 42 22.84 0.42 -3.89
C ALA A 42 24.31 -0.09 -3.74
N ALA A 43 25.06 -0.15 -4.82
CA ALA A 43 26.48 -0.51 -4.78
C ALA A 43 27.36 0.52 -4.05
N THR A 44 26.85 1.77 -3.88
CA THR A 44 27.52 2.88 -3.19
C THR A 44 26.73 3.38 -1.97
N SER A 45 25.59 2.77 -1.67
CA SER A 45 24.74 3.14 -0.55
C SER A 45 25.28 2.56 0.77
N ALA A 46 25.31 3.36 1.81
CA ALA A 46 25.61 2.93 3.17
C ALA A 46 24.46 2.12 3.79
N LEU A 47 23.28 2.16 3.19
CA LEU A 47 22.12 1.37 3.64
C LEU A 47 22.06 0.04 2.89
N ASP A 48 21.84 -1.04 3.62
CA ASP A 48 21.56 -2.34 3.02
C ASP A 48 20.17 -2.35 2.36
N PRO A 49 19.93 -3.25 1.40
CA PRO A 49 18.67 -3.29 0.65
C PRO A 49 17.43 -3.45 1.54
N LYS A 50 17.48 -4.27 2.57
CA LYS A 50 16.36 -4.48 3.51
C LYS A 50 16.01 -3.19 4.24
N THR A 51 17.00 -2.51 4.82
CA THR A 51 16.82 -1.23 5.51
C THR A 51 16.23 -0.18 4.58
N ALA A 52 16.74 -0.07 3.35
CA ALA A 52 16.21 0.86 2.36
C ALA A 52 14.73 0.59 2.03
N ARG A 53 14.33 -0.69 1.91
CA ARG A 53 12.94 -1.08 1.66
C ARG A 53 12.02 -0.82 2.86
N LEU A 54 12.48 -1.08 4.07
CA LEU A 54 11.74 -0.74 5.30
C LEU A 54 11.50 0.76 5.42
N LEU A 55 12.49 1.60 5.09
CA LEU A 55 12.31 3.07 5.02
C LEU A 55 11.28 3.47 3.98
N GLN A 56 11.23 2.81 2.81
CA GLN A 56 10.22 3.06 1.78
C GLN A 56 8.80 2.72 2.27
N VAL A 57 8.63 1.63 3.03
CA VAL A 57 7.34 1.33 3.67
C VAL A 57 6.93 2.47 4.61
N GLY A 58 7.81 2.89 5.49
CA GLY A 58 7.56 3.99 6.42
C GLY A 58 7.22 5.31 5.70
N ALA A 59 7.95 5.66 4.66
CA ALA A 59 7.67 6.84 3.84
C ALA A 59 6.31 6.74 3.15
N SER A 60 5.96 5.58 2.57
CA SER A 60 4.67 5.34 1.90
C SER A 60 3.50 5.52 2.84
N VAL A 61 3.60 5.02 4.07
CA VAL A 61 2.58 5.22 5.12
C VAL A 61 2.49 6.71 5.48
N THR A 62 3.61 7.37 5.69
CA THR A 62 3.66 8.78 6.13
C THR A 62 3.01 9.72 5.12
N VAL A 63 3.28 9.53 3.83
CA VAL A 63 2.68 10.38 2.77
C VAL A 63 1.24 9.98 2.44
N GLY A 64 0.76 8.84 2.91
CA GLY A 64 -0.57 8.32 2.60
C GLY A 64 -0.66 7.82 1.17
N SER A 65 0.29 7.01 0.75
CA SER A 65 0.28 6.36 -0.55
C SER A 65 -0.99 5.56 -0.78
N SER A 66 -1.33 5.32 -2.06
CA SER A 66 -2.46 4.47 -2.40
C SER A 66 -2.26 3.04 -1.87
N PRO A 67 -3.35 2.30 -1.61
CA PRO A 67 -3.28 0.91 -1.13
C PRO A 67 -2.35 0.03 -1.96
N VAL A 68 -2.42 0.14 -3.28
CA VAL A 68 -1.58 -0.64 -4.22
C VAL A 68 -0.10 -0.32 -4.05
N CYS A 69 0.26 0.96 -3.93
CA CYS A 69 1.66 1.38 -3.73
C CYS A 69 2.20 0.91 -2.39
N LEU A 70 1.38 0.99 -1.34
CA LEU A 70 1.77 0.53 0.00
C LEU A 70 1.96 -0.99 0.03
N GLN A 71 1.01 -1.75 -0.52
CA GLN A 71 1.11 -3.21 -0.61
C GLN A 71 2.34 -3.64 -1.41
N TRP A 72 2.63 -2.94 -2.50
CA TRP A 72 3.85 -3.19 -3.29
C TRP A 72 5.12 -2.92 -2.47
N SER A 73 5.17 -1.80 -1.72
CA SER A 73 6.32 -1.45 -0.88
C SER A 73 6.57 -2.51 0.19
N VAL A 74 5.50 -3.02 0.84
CA VAL A 74 5.58 -4.11 1.81
C VAL A 74 6.11 -5.38 1.16
N ALA A 75 5.58 -5.77 0.00
CA ALA A 75 6.04 -6.94 -0.74
C ALA A 75 7.53 -6.85 -1.12
N GLN A 76 8.00 -5.66 -1.52
CA GLN A 76 9.41 -5.43 -1.81
C GLN A 76 10.30 -5.54 -0.56
N ALA A 77 9.82 -5.06 0.59
CA ALA A 77 10.54 -5.22 1.85
C ALA A 77 10.66 -6.70 2.25
N MET A 78 9.57 -7.46 2.14
CA MET A 78 9.56 -8.91 2.38
C MET A 78 10.52 -9.64 1.43
N ALA A 79 10.51 -9.30 0.14
CA ALA A 79 11.44 -9.88 -0.85
C ALA A 79 12.91 -9.54 -0.55
N ALA A 80 13.18 -8.42 0.10
CA ALA A 80 14.51 -8.03 0.57
C ALA A 80 14.91 -8.68 1.91
N GLY A 81 14.05 -9.53 2.47
CA GLY A 81 14.31 -10.28 3.70
C GLY A 81 13.81 -9.61 4.97
N ALA A 82 12.94 -8.62 4.88
CA ALA A 82 12.25 -8.07 6.04
C ALA A 82 11.27 -9.09 6.64
N THR A 83 11.12 -9.06 7.96
CA THR A 83 10.13 -9.85 8.68
C THR A 83 8.85 -9.04 8.90
N GLU A 84 7.76 -9.73 9.22
CA GLU A 84 6.50 -9.07 9.62
C GLU A 84 6.69 -8.17 10.82
N ASP A 85 7.46 -8.62 11.82
CA ASP A 85 7.78 -7.85 13.02
C ASP A 85 8.55 -6.57 12.67
N GLU A 86 9.53 -6.65 11.78
CA GLU A 86 10.28 -5.47 11.32
C GLU A 86 9.38 -4.46 10.60
N ILE A 87 8.39 -4.93 9.83
CA ILE A 87 7.41 -4.05 9.19
C ILE A 87 6.49 -3.41 10.23
N ALA A 88 6.02 -4.17 11.21
CA ALA A 88 5.24 -3.65 12.32
C ALA A 88 6.03 -2.60 13.12
N ASP A 89 7.29 -2.87 13.40
CA ASP A 89 8.19 -1.95 14.11
C ASP A 89 8.42 -0.65 13.32
N VAL A 90 8.45 -0.69 12.00
CA VAL A 90 8.51 0.52 11.16
C VAL A 90 7.27 1.39 11.40
N LEU A 91 6.07 0.79 11.43
CA LEU A 91 4.84 1.55 11.69
C LEU A 91 4.86 2.19 13.08
N LEU A 92 5.32 1.46 14.08
CA LEU A 92 5.48 1.98 15.45
C LEU A 92 6.51 3.10 15.51
N ALA A 93 7.64 2.94 14.85
CA ALA A 93 8.73 3.92 14.83
C ALA A 93 8.32 5.25 14.18
N ILE A 94 7.51 5.22 13.12
CA ILE A 94 7.04 6.43 12.42
C ILE A 94 5.81 7.07 13.09
N ALA A 95 5.10 6.36 13.98
CA ALA A 95 3.86 6.84 14.60
C ALA A 95 3.99 8.23 15.25
N PRO A 96 5.08 8.59 15.96
CA PRO A 96 5.24 9.93 16.53
C PRO A 96 5.32 11.04 15.50
N VAL A 97 5.75 10.74 14.27
CA VAL A 97 5.90 11.70 13.17
C VAL A 97 4.69 11.70 12.25
N ALA A 98 4.23 10.53 11.85
CA ALA A 98 3.10 10.35 10.93
C ALA A 98 1.73 10.57 11.58
N GLY A 99 1.63 10.29 12.88
CA GLY A 99 0.39 10.32 13.67
C GLY A 99 -0.39 9.01 13.60
N LEU A 100 -1.07 8.66 14.70
CA LEU A 100 -1.80 7.40 14.86
C LEU A 100 -2.91 7.20 13.81
N GLY A 101 -3.59 8.28 13.39
CA GLY A 101 -4.61 8.20 12.36
C GLY A 101 -4.08 7.70 11.02
N ARG A 102 -2.86 8.07 10.67
CA ARG A 102 -2.18 7.63 9.46
C ARG A 102 -1.80 6.14 9.55
N ILE A 103 -1.32 5.72 10.71
CA ILE A 103 -0.97 4.32 10.98
C ILE A 103 -2.23 3.46 10.92
N ALA A 104 -3.31 3.87 11.59
CA ALA A 104 -4.58 3.15 11.59
C ALA A 104 -5.17 3.01 10.18
N ALA A 105 -5.07 4.06 9.36
CA ALA A 105 -5.53 4.02 7.98
C ALA A 105 -4.70 3.07 7.09
N ALA A 106 -3.42 2.94 7.34
CA ALA A 106 -2.51 2.07 6.57
C ALA A 106 -2.53 0.60 7.02
N ALA A 107 -2.87 0.34 8.27
CA ALA A 107 -2.77 -0.99 8.88
C ALA A 107 -3.50 -2.10 8.10
N PRO A 108 -4.74 -1.92 7.59
CA PRO A 108 -5.42 -2.95 6.80
C PRO A 108 -4.65 -3.31 5.52
N ASP A 109 -4.11 -2.33 4.81
CA ASP A 109 -3.36 -2.57 3.56
C ASP A 109 -2.03 -3.27 3.81
N VAL A 110 -1.36 -2.94 4.90
CA VAL A 110 -0.14 -3.64 5.35
C VAL A 110 -0.48 -5.09 5.70
N ALA A 111 -1.56 -5.32 6.46
CA ALA A 111 -2.00 -6.67 6.83
C ALA A 111 -2.35 -7.52 5.60
N ILE A 112 -3.07 -6.96 4.62
CA ILE A 112 -3.37 -7.64 3.35
C ILE A 112 -2.08 -8.01 2.61
N ALA A 113 -1.11 -7.10 2.54
CA ALA A 113 0.18 -7.35 1.89
C ALA A 113 0.99 -8.45 2.56
N LEU A 114 0.82 -8.63 3.88
CA LEU A 114 1.41 -9.71 4.66
C LEU A 114 0.62 -11.03 4.58
N GLY A 115 -0.52 -11.05 3.87
CA GLY A 115 -1.33 -12.24 3.65
C GLY A 115 -2.42 -12.49 4.69
N TYR A 116 -2.72 -11.51 5.55
CA TYR A 116 -3.80 -11.63 6.53
C TYR A 116 -5.18 -11.40 5.91
N ASP A 117 -6.16 -12.17 6.35
CA ASP A 117 -7.58 -11.94 6.04
C ASP A 117 -8.15 -10.91 7.03
N VAL A 118 -8.13 -9.64 6.62
CA VAL A 118 -8.61 -8.52 7.44
C VAL A 118 -10.11 -8.61 7.69
N ALA A 119 -10.90 -9.13 6.74
CA ALA A 119 -12.34 -9.26 6.90
C ALA A 119 -12.67 -10.28 8.01
N ALA A 120 -12.05 -11.45 7.99
CA ALA A 120 -12.21 -12.47 9.03
C ALA A 120 -11.76 -11.97 10.40
N ALA A 121 -10.64 -11.24 10.46
CA ALA A 121 -10.14 -10.68 11.71
C ALA A 121 -11.08 -9.63 12.33
N LEU A 122 -11.77 -8.84 11.50
CA LEU A 122 -12.76 -7.86 11.97
C LEU A 122 -14.06 -8.52 12.45
N GLU A 123 -14.50 -9.61 11.83
CA GLU A 123 -15.66 -10.40 12.28
C GLU A 123 -15.45 -10.98 13.67
N ASP A 124 -14.23 -11.43 13.97
CA ASP A 124 -13.87 -11.98 15.30
C ASP A 124 -13.87 -10.92 16.40
N LEU A 125 -13.77 -9.63 16.08
CA LEU A 125 -13.80 -8.53 17.06
C LEU A 125 -15.21 -8.10 17.47
N ASP A 126 -16.22 -8.32 16.63
CA ASP A 126 -17.62 -7.95 16.90
C ASP A 126 -18.19 -8.50 18.22
N PRO A 127 -17.91 -9.76 18.64
CA PRO A 127 -18.39 -10.30 19.91
C PRO A 127 -17.78 -9.62 21.13
N ILE A 128 -16.57 -9.07 21.01
CA ILE A 128 -15.83 -8.43 22.11
C ILE A 128 -16.39 -7.05 22.36
N VAL A 129 -16.60 -6.26 21.30
CA VAL A 129 -17.18 -4.91 21.37
C VAL A 129 -18.62 -4.96 21.90
N SER A 130 -19.38 -5.97 21.51
CA SER A 130 -20.78 -6.15 21.97
C SER A 130 -20.88 -6.50 23.45
N ARG A 131 -19.88 -7.13 24.06
CA ARG A 131 -19.86 -7.48 25.47
C ARG A 131 -19.53 -6.30 26.38
N GLU A 132 -18.56 -5.46 26.00
CA GLU A 132 -18.19 -4.27 26.78
C GLU A 132 -19.32 -3.24 26.84
N SER A 133 -20.07 -3.06 25.75
CA SER A 133 -21.20 -2.13 25.69
C SER A 133 -22.40 -2.51 26.56
N VAL A 134 -22.49 -3.77 26.99
CA VAL A 134 -23.57 -4.25 27.90
C VAL A 134 -23.18 -4.13 29.35
N GLU A 135 -21.90 -4.20 29.68
CA GLU A 135 -21.42 -4.17 31.08
C GLU A 135 -21.35 -2.74 31.65
N ASP A 136 -21.12 -1.73 30.77
CA ASP A 136 -21.07 -0.31 31.16
C ASP A 136 -22.48 0.32 31.42
N ARG A 137 -23.56 -0.44 31.20
CA ARG A 137 -24.96 0.01 31.43
C ARG A 137 -25.60 -0.53 32.71
N ARG A 138 -24.83 -1.14 33.59
CA ARG A 138 -25.30 -1.62 34.89
C ARG A 138 -24.65 -0.85 36.04
#